data_55360f82ee3a2844dc095d42b3626ac9
#
_entry.id   55360f82ee3a2844dc095d42b3626ac9
#
_cell.length_a   1.000
_cell.length_b   1.000
_cell.length_c   1.000
_cell.angle_alpha   90.00
_cell.angle_beta   90.00
_cell.angle_gamma   90.00
#
_symmetry.space_group_name_H-M   'P 1'
#
loop_
_entity.id
_entity.type
_entity.pdbx_description
1 polymer ?
#
loop_
_entity_poly.entity_id
_entity_poly.type
_entity_poly.pdbx_seq_one_letter_code
_entity_poly.pdbx_strand_id
1 'polypeptide(L)' 'MNRIKEVLEKKGIKQIWLAEQMGKSYNMVNAYAKNRRQPSLEDLYKIAKILNIDIKELIVSNKPV' A
#
# COMPACT_ATOMS: atom_id res chain seq x y z
N MET A 1 8.50 -5.62 3.90
CA MET A 1 7.69 -5.81 2.68
C MET A 1 6.24 -5.47 2.97
N ASN A 2 5.52 -5.10 1.94
CA ASN A 2 4.12 -4.74 2.09
C ASN A 2 3.23 -5.58 1.16
N ARG A 3 1.92 -5.54 1.41
CA ARG A 3 0.91 -6.25 0.61
C ARG A 3 0.00 -5.30 -0.15
N ILE A 4 0.49 -4.12 -0.46
CA ILE A 4 -0.33 -3.09 -1.13
C ILE A 4 -0.91 -3.63 -2.44
N LYS A 5 -0.09 -4.26 -3.26
CA LYS A 5 -0.54 -4.81 -4.54
C LYS A 5 -1.67 -5.82 -4.37
N GLU A 6 -1.50 -6.75 -3.43
CA GLU A 6 -2.51 -7.79 -3.16
C GLU A 6 -3.83 -7.18 -2.72
N VAL A 7 -3.78 -6.21 -1.82
CA VAL A 7 -4.98 -5.56 -1.31
C VAL A 7 -5.68 -4.77 -2.41
N LEU A 8 -4.92 -4.05 -3.22
CA LEU A 8 -5.51 -3.30 -4.34
C LEU A 8 -6.18 -4.23 -5.33
N GLU A 9 -5.52 -5.33 -5.68
CA GLU A 9 -6.09 -6.32 -6.60
C GLU A 9 -7.36 -6.95 -6.04
N LYS A 10 -7.33 -7.32 -4.76
CA LYS A 10 -8.47 -7.91 -4.09
C LYS A 10 -9.67 -6.98 -4.06
N LYS A 11 -9.43 -5.69 -3.88
CA LYS A 11 -10.50 -4.69 -3.83
C LYS A 11 -10.87 -4.14 -5.22
N GLY A 12 -10.13 -4.51 -6.26
CA GLY A 12 -10.36 -3.98 -7.60
C GLY A 12 -10.03 -2.51 -7.73
N ILE A 13 -9.05 -2.03 -6.97
CA ILE A 13 -8.65 -0.61 -6.95
C ILE A 13 -7.38 -0.45 -7.76
N LYS A 14 -7.35 0.57 -8.60
CA LYS A 14 -6.18 0.87 -9.43
C LYS A 14 -5.14 1.68 -8.66
N GLN A 15 -3.87 1.42 -8.95
CA GLN A 15 -2.77 2.16 -8.33
C GLN A 15 -2.83 3.66 -8.61
N ILE A 16 -3.27 4.05 -9.81
CA ILE A 16 -3.37 5.47 -10.15
C ILE A 16 -4.40 6.17 -9.25
N TRP A 17 -5.50 5.51 -8.95
CA TRP A 17 -6.50 6.07 -8.05
C TRP A 17 -5.90 6.28 -6.65
N LEU A 18 -5.19 5.29 -6.15
CA LEU A 18 -4.55 5.41 -4.84
C LEU A 18 -3.53 6.56 -4.83
N ALA A 19 -2.75 6.67 -5.90
CA ALA A 19 -1.78 7.76 -6.02
C ALA A 19 -2.46 9.13 -5.93
N GLU A 20 -3.58 9.30 -6.61
CA GLU A 20 -4.35 10.54 -6.57
C GLU A 20 -4.83 10.83 -5.14
N GLN A 21 -5.34 9.83 -4.45
CA GLN A 21 -5.84 10.00 -3.08
C GLN A 21 -4.71 10.38 -2.12
N MET A 22 -3.50 9.90 -2.37
CA MET A 22 -2.36 10.18 -1.53
C MET A 22 -1.62 11.47 -1.89
N GLY A 23 -1.94 12.06 -3.03
CA GLY A 23 -1.18 13.20 -3.54
C GLY A 23 0.23 12.82 -3.96
N LYS A 24 0.43 11.58 -4.41
CA LYS A 24 1.73 11.07 -4.86
C LYS A 24 1.67 10.68 -6.33
N SER A 25 2.84 10.53 -6.93
CA SER A 25 2.90 10.08 -8.33
C SER A 25 2.54 8.59 -8.45
N TYR A 26 2.03 8.21 -9.60
CA TYR A 26 1.80 6.81 -9.93
C TYR A 26 3.08 5.99 -9.76
N ASN A 27 4.21 6.53 -10.23
CA ASN A 27 5.49 5.82 -10.14
C ASN A 27 5.86 5.49 -8.70
N MET A 28 5.58 6.39 -7.78
CA MET A 28 5.87 6.16 -6.37
C MET A 28 5.00 5.03 -5.81
N VAL A 29 3.70 5.09 -6.08
CA VAL A 29 2.77 4.06 -5.60
C VAL A 29 3.09 2.70 -6.26
N ASN A 30 3.45 2.72 -7.53
CA ASN A 30 3.86 1.50 -8.22
C ASN A 30 5.12 0.88 -7.58
N ALA A 31 6.09 1.73 -7.20
CA ALA A 31 7.28 1.26 -6.50
C ALA A 31 6.93 0.63 -5.16
N TYR A 32 5.98 1.21 -4.42
CA TYR A 32 5.48 0.63 -3.18
C TYR A 32 4.82 -0.73 -3.44
N ALA A 33 3.94 -0.81 -4.43
CA ALA A 33 3.22 -2.04 -4.76
C ALA A 33 4.17 -3.17 -5.17
N LYS A 34 5.24 -2.83 -5.86
CA LYS A 34 6.24 -3.82 -6.30
C LYS A 34 7.32 -4.10 -5.24
N ASN A 35 7.21 -3.51 -4.08
CA ASN A 35 8.19 -3.66 -3.01
C ASN A 35 9.61 -3.20 -3.38
N ARG A 36 9.72 -2.33 -4.36
CA ARG A 36 11.00 -1.69 -4.70
C ARG A 36 11.34 -0.62 -3.69
N ARG A 37 10.32 -0.04 -3.08
CA ARG A 37 10.44 1.02 -2.10
C ARG A 37 9.34 0.81 -1.07
N GLN A 38 9.67 1.01 0.19
CA GLN A 38 8.68 0.86 1.24
C GLN A 38 8.12 2.22 1.63
N PRO A 39 6.80 2.33 1.78
CA PRO A 39 6.22 3.57 2.31
C PRO A 39 6.61 3.76 3.76
N SER A 40 6.63 5.01 4.21
CA SER A 40 6.81 5.31 5.61
C SER A 40 5.62 4.76 6.41
N LEU A 41 5.79 4.63 7.72
CA LEU A 41 4.68 4.20 8.58
C LEU A 41 3.50 5.16 8.45
N GLU A 42 3.78 6.46 8.36
CA GLU A 42 2.75 7.47 8.16
C GLU A 42 1.98 7.23 6.86
N ASP A 43 2.68 6.95 5.78
CA ASP A 43 2.02 6.67 4.50
C ASP A 43 1.24 5.36 4.54
N LEU A 44 1.74 4.35 5.25
CA LEU A 44 1.00 3.10 5.44
C LEU A 44 -0.33 3.35 6.15
N TYR A 45 -0.33 4.18 7.18
CA TYR A 45 -1.57 4.56 7.86
C TYR A 45 -2.52 5.30 6.92
N LYS A 46 -2.00 6.19 6.08
CA LYS A 46 -2.83 6.88 5.09
C LYS A 46 -3.46 5.90 4.12
N ILE A 47 -2.69 4.96 3.61
CA ILE A 47 -3.19 3.95 2.68
C ILE A 47 -4.27 3.11 3.35
N ALA A 48 -4.02 2.66 4.58
CA ALA A 48 -4.99 1.86 5.31
C ALA A 48 -6.31 2.61 5.49
N LYS A 49 -6.24 3.90 5.82
CA LYS A 49 -7.41 4.74 5.99
C LYS A 49 -8.16 4.92 4.68
N ILE A 50 -7.44 5.20 3.60
CA ILE A 50 -8.04 5.37 2.27
C ILE A 50 -8.76 4.10 1.82
N LEU A 51 -8.15 2.94 2.06
CA LEU A 51 -8.71 1.65 1.68
C LEU A 51 -9.69 1.09 2.69
N ASN A 52 -9.85 1.77 3.82
CA ASN A 52 -10.74 1.36 4.90
C ASN A 52 -10.42 -0.05 5.40
N ILE A 53 -9.15 -0.28 5.69
CA ILE A 53 -8.66 -1.57 6.21
C ILE A 53 -7.75 -1.33 7.41
N ASP A 54 -7.49 -2.40 8.15
CA ASP A 54 -6.50 -2.36 9.22
C ASP A 54 -5.10 -2.35 8.60
N ILE A 55 -4.20 -1.55 9.16
CA ILE A 55 -2.83 -1.45 8.66
C ILE A 55 -2.12 -2.81 8.64
N LYS A 56 -2.52 -3.72 9.50
CA LYS A 56 -1.97 -5.08 9.54
C LYS A 56 -2.14 -5.81 8.20
N GLU A 57 -3.17 -5.46 7.45
CA GLU A 57 -3.41 -6.10 6.15
C GLU A 57 -2.41 -5.66 5.09
N LEU A 58 -1.69 -4.58 5.35
CA LEU A 58 -0.67 -4.06 4.42
C LEU A 58 0.74 -4.54 4.73
N ILE A 59 0.93 -5.19 5.87
CA ILE A 59 2.27 -5.54 6.35
C ILE A 59 2.45 -7.04 6.33
N VAL A 60 3.58 -7.48 5.77
CA VAL A 60 3.97 -8.89 5.82
C VAL A 60 4.77 -9.09 7.08
N SER A 61 4.35 -10.07 7.89
CA SER A 61 5.10 -10.41 9.09
C SER A 61 6.39 -11.12 8.70
N ASN A 62 7.50 -10.63 9.24
CA ASN A 62 8.82 -11.23 9.04
C ASN A 62 9.21 -12.09 10.23
N LYS A 63 8.27 -12.37 11.09
CA LYS A 63 8.54 -13.10 12.30
C LYS A 63 8.89 -14.54 11.97
N PRO A 64 10.05 -15.02 12.35
CA PRO A 64 10.37 -16.43 12.15
C PRO A 64 9.45 -17.28 13.01
N VAL A 65 9.06 -18.36 12.45
CA VAL A 65 8.16 -19.30 13.13
C VAL A 65 8.96 -20.23 14.02
#